data_99d7d753d8ce5662f3090218c9e036a9
#
_entry.id   99d7d753d8ce5662f3090218c9e036a9
#
_cell.length_a   1.000
_cell.length_b   1.000
_cell.length_c   1.000
_cell.angle_alpha   90.00
_cell.angle_beta   90.00
_cell.angle_gamma   90.00
#
_symmetry.space_group_name_H-M   'P 1'
#
loop_
_entity.id
_entity.type
_entity.pdbx_description
1 polymer ?
#
loop_
_entity_poly.entity_id
_entity_poly.type
_entity_poly.pdbx_seq_one_letter_code
_entity_poly.pdbx_strand_id
1 'polypeptide(L)'
;MKMGKFEIETDELVYIPSDDTFLLAENLEIKEGMSVLEIGTGSGLVSMYASLLTDDVTATDINYNALELAEKNFKLNNIDTIKLEFGDMFKPVKDKKFDVILFNTPYLPTDSDDVIDDDLNYAFDGGLNGRKVIDRFINEVSNHLNDKGIVQMIQSSLSDNDRTLDMFDRNGFVAEIAESEKFFFEEIVLINAYKI
;
A
#
# COMPACT_ATOMS: atom_id res chain seq x y z
N MET A 1 5.31 19.61 6.44
CA MET A 1 4.67 20.34 5.31
C MET A 1 3.21 19.93 5.16
N LYS A 2 2.40 20.68 4.40
CA LYS A 2 1.01 20.28 4.16
C LYS A 2 0.92 19.39 2.92
N MET A 3 0.34 18.21 3.05
CA MET A 3 0.06 17.27 1.96
C MET A 3 -1.41 16.85 2.00
N GLY A 4 -2.15 17.22 0.95
CA GLY A 4 -3.60 17.01 0.92
C GLY A 4 -4.30 17.64 2.12
N LYS A 5 -4.96 16.80 2.94
CA LYS A 5 -5.72 17.23 4.14
C LYS A 5 -4.87 17.33 5.40
N PHE A 6 -3.65 16.79 5.41
CA PHE A 6 -2.82 16.60 6.58
C PHE A 6 -1.53 17.43 6.57
N GLU A 7 -1.01 17.71 7.75
CA GLU A 7 0.37 18.17 7.94
C GLU A 7 1.26 16.96 8.18
N ILE A 8 2.36 16.83 7.44
CA ILE A 8 3.29 15.72 7.61
C ILE A 8 4.75 16.18 7.74
N GLU A 9 5.50 15.45 8.51
CA GLU A 9 6.95 15.41 8.49
C GLU A 9 7.41 14.38 7.46
N THR A 10 8.62 14.54 6.95
CA THR A 10 9.28 13.62 6.03
C THR A 10 10.63 13.20 6.60
N ASP A 11 11.11 12.05 6.19
CA ASP A 11 12.42 11.52 6.57
C ASP A 11 13.13 11.04 5.30
N GLU A 12 14.45 11.19 5.23
CA GLU A 12 15.24 10.79 4.07
C GLU A 12 15.34 9.27 3.87
N LEU A 13 15.05 8.49 4.91
CA LEU A 13 15.00 7.02 4.89
C LEU A 13 13.60 6.46 4.61
N VAL A 14 12.62 7.33 4.35
CA VAL A 14 11.22 6.95 4.11
C VAL A 14 10.71 7.59 2.83
N TYR A 15 9.95 6.82 2.05
CA TYR A 15 9.33 7.32 0.82
C TYR A 15 8.49 8.56 1.06
N ILE A 16 8.78 9.62 0.32
CA ILE A 16 8.00 10.85 0.36
C ILE A 16 6.74 10.66 -0.48
N PRO A 17 5.53 10.87 0.07
CA PRO A 17 4.28 10.73 -0.67
C PRO A 17 4.28 11.51 -1.98
N SER A 18 3.87 10.87 -3.05
CA SER A 18 3.82 11.41 -4.40
C SER A 18 2.46 11.11 -5.04
N ASP A 19 2.33 11.33 -6.34
CA ASP A 19 1.07 11.17 -7.10
C ASP A 19 0.46 9.77 -6.93
N ASP A 20 1.27 8.71 -6.91
CA ASP A 20 0.86 7.35 -6.63
C ASP A 20 0.18 7.17 -5.27
N THR A 21 0.74 7.82 -4.24
CA THR A 21 0.17 7.81 -2.88
C THR A 21 -1.19 8.51 -2.86
N PHE A 22 -1.33 9.64 -3.57
CA PHE A 22 -2.60 10.37 -3.66
C PHE A 22 -3.61 9.63 -4.54
N LEU A 23 -3.17 8.95 -5.61
CA LEU A 23 -4.04 8.11 -6.43
C LEU A 23 -4.73 7.03 -5.57
N LEU A 24 -4.02 6.42 -4.61
CA LEU A 24 -4.63 5.50 -3.65
C LEU A 24 -5.49 6.22 -2.61
N ALA A 25 -4.91 7.23 -1.92
CA ALA A 25 -5.53 7.87 -0.76
C ALA A 25 -6.85 8.61 -1.08
N GLU A 26 -7.02 9.10 -2.31
CA GLU A 26 -8.21 9.84 -2.73
C GLU A 26 -9.31 8.95 -3.32
N ASN A 27 -9.01 7.66 -3.57
CA ASN A 27 -9.93 6.69 -4.18
C ASN A 27 -10.21 5.48 -3.29
N LEU A 28 -10.18 5.65 -1.96
CA LEU A 28 -10.40 4.56 -1.00
C LEU A 28 -11.87 4.08 -1.01
N GLU A 29 -12.07 2.77 -1.19
CA GLU A 29 -13.38 2.11 -1.09
C GLU A 29 -13.64 1.58 0.34
N ILE A 30 -13.63 2.47 1.30
CA ILE A 30 -13.84 2.15 2.72
C ILE A 30 -15.21 2.67 3.16
N LYS A 31 -15.93 1.85 3.92
CA LYS A 31 -17.19 2.23 4.58
C LYS A 31 -16.99 2.21 6.09
N GLU A 32 -17.81 2.98 6.80
CA GLU A 32 -17.82 2.99 8.26
C GLU A 32 -17.95 1.57 8.83
N GLY A 33 -17.10 1.26 9.81
CA GLY A 33 -17.05 -0.04 10.49
C GLY A 33 -16.26 -1.14 9.75
N MET A 34 -15.72 -0.87 8.56
CA MET A 34 -14.80 -1.81 7.91
C MET A 34 -13.44 -1.82 8.60
N SER A 35 -12.84 -3.01 8.73
CA SER A 35 -11.48 -3.19 9.17
C SER A 35 -10.51 -3.03 7.99
N VAL A 36 -9.48 -2.22 8.17
CA VAL A 36 -8.52 -1.85 7.11
C VAL A 36 -7.10 -2.24 7.51
N LEU A 37 -6.37 -2.83 6.58
CA LEU A 37 -4.93 -3.04 6.67
C LEU A 37 -4.23 -2.23 5.59
N GLU A 38 -3.27 -1.40 5.95
CA GLU A 38 -2.29 -0.86 5.02
C GLU A 38 -0.95 -1.60 5.17
N ILE A 39 -0.38 -2.06 4.06
CA ILE A 39 0.97 -2.65 4.00
C ILE A 39 1.92 -1.61 3.41
N GLY A 40 3.09 -1.41 4.05
CA GLY A 40 4.06 -0.41 3.62
C GLY A 40 3.55 1.00 3.82
N THR A 41 3.21 1.37 5.06
CA THR A 41 2.54 2.65 5.35
C THR A 41 3.41 3.89 5.11
N GLY A 42 4.75 3.73 5.10
CA GLY A 42 5.67 4.83 4.86
C GLY A 42 5.45 5.98 5.83
N SER A 43 5.09 7.15 5.32
CA SER A 43 4.79 8.33 6.14
C SER A 43 3.47 8.26 6.92
N GLY A 44 2.63 7.23 6.67
CA GLY A 44 1.31 7.09 7.26
C GLY A 44 0.18 7.82 6.53
N LEU A 45 0.44 8.44 5.37
CA LEU A 45 -0.53 9.33 4.71
C LEU A 45 -1.81 8.59 4.30
N VAL A 46 -1.70 7.41 3.68
CA VAL A 46 -2.87 6.62 3.24
C VAL A 46 -3.68 6.14 4.44
N SER A 47 -3.01 5.66 5.50
CA SER A 47 -3.68 5.29 6.77
C SER A 47 -4.42 6.46 7.41
N MET A 48 -3.88 7.68 7.35
CA MET A 48 -4.59 8.89 7.82
C MET A 48 -5.83 9.19 6.98
N TYR A 49 -5.78 8.99 5.66
CA TYR A 49 -6.98 9.11 4.81
C TYR A 49 -8.01 8.02 5.14
N ALA A 50 -7.57 6.78 5.37
CA ALA A 50 -8.44 5.67 5.77
C ALA A 50 -9.14 5.95 7.12
N SER A 51 -8.43 6.55 8.08
CA SER A 51 -8.97 6.89 9.41
C SER A 51 -10.08 7.95 9.39
N LEU A 52 -10.24 8.70 8.29
CA LEU A 52 -11.39 9.58 8.11
C LEU A 52 -12.69 8.81 7.78
N LEU A 53 -12.57 7.54 7.40
CA LEU A 53 -13.68 6.71 6.91
C LEU A 53 -14.05 5.59 7.89
N THR A 54 -13.09 5.11 8.70
CA THR A 54 -13.30 4.06 9.71
C THR A 54 -12.31 4.21 10.88
N ASP A 55 -12.69 3.76 12.07
CA ASP A 55 -11.83 3.77 13.27
C ASP A 55 -10.96 2.49 13.40
N ASP A 56 -11.15 1.47 12.55
CA ASP A 56 -10.40 0.20 12.64
C ASP A 56 -9.35 0.10 11.53
N VAL A 57 -8.28 0.86 11.68
CA VAL A 57 -7.15 0.89 10.77
C VAL A 57 -5.92 0.28 11.44
N THR A 58 -5.29 -0.67 10.75
CA THR A 58 -3.98 -1.22 11.10
C THR A 58 -3.01 -0.91 9.96
N ALA A 59 -1.85 -0.35 10.27
CA ALA A 59 -0.81 -0.01 9.32
C ALA A 59 0.46 -0.79 9.64
N THR A 60 1.11 -1.36 8.63
CA THR A 60 2.33 -2.14 8.80
C THR A 60 3.45 -1.58 7.94
N ASP A 61 4.69 -1.75 8.38
CA ASP A 61 5.87 -1.48 7.56
C ASP A 61 7.02 -2.40 7.96
N ILE A 62 7.88 -2.73 6.99
CA ILE A 62 9.14 -3.45 7.20
C ILE A 62 10.27 -2.50 7.59
N ASN A 63 10.15 -1.21 7.27
CA ASN A 63 11.09 -0.17 7.65
C ASN A 63 10.66 0.43 8.99
N TYR A 64 11.51 0.29 10.01
CA TYR A 64 11.21 0.83 11.34
C TYR A 64 11.17 2.37 11.35
N ASN A 65 11.99 3.04 10.51
CA ASN A 65 11.96 4.50 10.38
C ASN A 65 10.60 4.98 9.83
N ALA A 66 9.96 4.21 8.95
CA ALA A 66 8.63 4.51 8.45
C ALA A 66 7.59 4.49 9.57
N LEU A 67 7.63 3.49 10.46
CA LEU A 67 6.70 3.43 11.60
C LEU A 67 6.90 4.58 12.59
N GLU A 68 8.15 4.96 12.87
CA GLU A 68 8.43 6.13 13.72
C GLU A 68 7.93 7.43 13.08
N LEU A 69 8.11 7.57 11.77
CA LEU A 69 7.61 8.74 11.02
C LEU A 69 6.08 8.76 10.99
N ALA A 70 5.44 7.63 10.70
CA ALA A 70 3.98 7.51 10.70
C ALA A 70 3.40 7.87 12.06
N GLU A 71 3.98 7.36 13.17
CA GLU A 71 3.53 7.69 14.52
C GLU A 71 3.64 9.19 14.83
N LYS A 72 4.73 9.85 14.39
CA LYS A 72 4.90 11.31 14.52
C LYS A 72 3.81 12.05 13.74
N ASN A 73 3.55 11.62 12.49
CA ASN A 73 2.54 12.23 11.64
C ASN A 73 1.11 12.03 12.19
N PHE A 74 0.80 10.88 12.76
CA PHE A 74 -0.49 10.65 13.42
C PHE A 74 -0.68 11.60 14.61
N LYS A 75 0.34 11.71 15.48
CA LYS A 75 0.32 12.66 16.62
C LYS A 75 0.17 14.11 16.17
N LEU A 76 0.86 14.51 15.10
CA LEU A 76 0.80 15.87 14.54
C LEU A 76 -0.63 16.23 14.09
N ASN A 77 -1.39 15.25 13.64
CA ASN A 77 -2.77 15.42 13.16
C ASN A 77 -3.83 15.01 14.19
N ASN A 78 -3.45 14.73 15.44
CA ASN A 78 -4.35 14.28 16.52
C ASN A 78 -5.12 12.98 16.17
N ILE A 79 -4.47 12.04 15.49
CA ILE A 79 -5.00 10.72 15.15
C ILE A 79 -4.40 9.70 16.12
N ASP A 80 -5.24 8.98 16.86
CA ASP A 80 -4.84 7.97 17.86
C ASP A 80 -5.50 6.60 17.66
N THR A 81 -6.29 6.45 16.60
CA THR A 81 -7.06 5.23 16.30
C THR A 81 -6.26 4.22 15.46
N ILE A 82 -5.21 4.64 14.76
CA ILE A 82 -4.43 3.77 13.87
C ILE A 82 -3.44 2.92 14.67
N LYS A 83 -3.49 1.60 14.45
CA LYS A 83 -2.53 0.64 15.05
C LYS A 83 -1.34 0.46 14.13
N LEU A 84 -0.13 0.62 14.67
CA LEU A 84 1.13 0.39 13.95
C LEU A 84 1.74 -0.95 14.34
N GLU A 85 2.17 -1.73 13.36
CA GLU A 85 2.77 -3.04 13.54
C GLU A 85 4.03 -3.19 12.65
N PHE A 86 5.16 -3.57 13.24
CA PHE A 86 6.42 -3.78 12.52
C PHE A 86 6.49 -5.19 11.91
N GLY A 87 6.84 -5.28 10.63
CA GLY A 87 7.16 -6.55 9.98
C GLY A 87 6.90 -6.59 8.49
N ASP A 88 7.30 -7.70 7.90
CA ASP A 88 7.26 -7.96 6.46
C ASP A 88 5.89 -8.51 6.06
N MET A 89 5.20 -7.78 5.18
CA MET A 89 3.92 -8.14 4.60
C MET A 89 2.88 -8.49 5.68
N PHE A 90 2.32 -9.71 5.63
CA PHE A 90 1.29 -10.18 6.55
C PHE A 90 1.81 -10.77 7.87
N LYS A 91 3.12 -10.87 8.08
CA LYS A 91 3.68 -11.49 9.29
C LYS A 91 3.18 -10.90 10.60
N PRO A 92 3.06 -9.55 10.74
CA PRO A 92 2.54 -8.94 11.97
C PRO A 92 1.07 -9.26 12.23
N VAL A 93 0.32 -9.57 11.18
CA VAL A 93 -1.13 -9.74 11.21
C VAL A 93 -1.57 -11.15 10.76
N LYS A 94 -0.67 -12.15 10.87
CA LYS A 94 -0.83 -13.51 10.33
C LYS A 94 -2.16 -14.20 10.66
N ASP A 95 -2.77 -13.90 11.81
CA ASP A 95 -3.99 -14.52 12.30
C ASP A 95 -5.22 -13.61 12.14
N LYS A 96 -5.08 -12.48 11.43
CA LYS A 96 -6.14 -11.50 11.23
C LYS A 96 -6.65 -11.50 9.78
N LYS A 97 -7.90 -11.10 9.62
CA LYS A 97 -8.51 -10.79 8.32
C LYS A 97 -9.11 -9.39 8.36
N PHE A 98 -9.14 -8.75 7.20
CA PHE A 98 -9.59 -7.37 7.03
C PHE A 98 -10.64 -7.30 5.93
N ASP A 99 -11.46 -6.25 5.94
CA ASP A 99 -12.43 -5.98 4.89
C ASP A 99 -11.78 -5.27 3.71
N VAL A 100 -10.78 -4.44 3.98
CA VAL A 100 -10.01 -3.72 2.96
C VAL A 100 -8.52 -3.89 3.22
N ILE A 101 -7.75 -4.20 2.17
CA ILE A 101 -6.29 -4.22 2.22
C ILE A 101 -5.75 -3.23 1.20
N LEU A 102 -4.94 -2.28 1.66
CA LEU A 102 -4.33 -1.21 0.89
C LEU A 102 -2.84 -1.49 0.73
N PHE A 103 -2.32 -1.30 -0.46
CA PHE A 103 -0.89 -1.43 -0.70
C PHE A 103 -0.39 -0.55 -1.85
N ASN A 104 0.37 0.47 -1.53
CA ASN A 104 1.21 1.13 -2.53
C ASN A 104 2.49 0.28 -2.68
N THR A 105 2.56 -0.54 -3.72
CA THR A 105 3.60 -1.57 -3.83
C THR A 105 4.96 -1.00 -4.26
N PRO A 106 6.09 -1.63 -3.89
CA PRO A 106 7.36 -1.35 -4.52
C PRO A 106 7.39 -1.98 -5.92
N TYR A 107 6.97 -1.23 -6.92
CA TYR A 107 6.69 -1.70 -8.28
C TYR A 107 7.81 -1.40 -9.29
N LEU A 108 8.86 -0.66 -8.91
CA LEU A 108 9.90 -0.29 -9.87
C LEU A 108 10.79 -1.49 -10.21
N PRO A 109 11.02 -1.76 -11.52
CA PRO A 109 12.08 -2.67 -11.93
C PRO A 109 13.43 -2.15 -11.45
N THR A 110 14.17 -2.97 -10.71
CA THR A 110 15.46 -2.60 -10.11
C THR A 110 16.52 -3.61 -10.53
N ASP A 111 17.57 -3.16 -11.20
CA ASP A 111 18.72 -4.01 -11.52
C ASP A 111 19.62 -4.18 -10.28
N SER A 112 20.43 -5.24 -10.25
CA SER A 112 21.31 -5.53 -9.11
C SER A 112 22.30 -4.38 -8.80
N ASP A 113 22.61 -3.56 -9.80
CA ASP A 113 23.52 -2.43 -9.68
C ASP A 113 22.82 -1.13 -9.19
N ASP A 114 21.48 -1.12 -9.19
CA ASP A 114 20.65 0.01 -8.77
C ASP A 114 20.10 -0.16 -7.33
N VAL A 115 20.38 -1.30 -6.69
CA VAL A 115 19.98 -1.56 -5.31
C VAL A 115 20.74 -0.62 -4.37
N ILE A 116 20.01 0.25 -3.70
CA ILE A 116 20.52 1.12 -2.64
C ILE A 116 20.65 0.27 -1.38
N ASP A 117 21.84 0.24 -0.77
CA ASP A 117 22.08 -0.47 0.50
C ASP A 117 21.56 0.38 1.68
N ASP A 118 20.23 0.64 1.68
CA ASP A 118 19.53 1.54 2.58
C ASP A 118 18.10 1.04 2.79
N ASP A 119 17.50 1.37 3.93
CA ASP A 119 16.10 1.04 4.27
C ASP A 119 15.08 1.65 3.29
N LEU A 120 15.42 2.75 2.63
CA LEU A 120 14.62 3.37 1.58
C LEU A 120 14.40 2.43 0.37
N ASN A 121 15.33 1.48 0.14
CA ASN A 121 15.22 0.51 -0.95
C ASN A 121 13.96 -0.37 -0.85
N TYR A 122 13.45 -0.63 0.36
CA TYR A 122 12.21 -1.38 0.55
C TYR A 122 10.99 -0.74 -0.13
N ALA A 123 10.99 0.57 -0.33
CA ALA A 123 9.89 1.29 -0.96
C ALA A 123 9.89 1.23 -2.50
N PHE A 124 11.03 0.86 -3.12
CA PHE A 124 11.20 0.91 -4.58
C PHE A 124 11.48 -0.45 -5.20
N ASP A 125 12.22 -1.34 -4.51
CA ASP A 125 12.75 -2.58 -5.08
C ASP A 125 11.64 -3.61 -5.38
N GLY A 126 11.13 -3.52 -6.60
CA GLY A 126 10.26 -4.54 -7.19
C GLY A 126 11.02 -5.73 -7.80
N GLY A 127 12.36 -5.76 -7.72
CA GLY A 127 13.21 -6.73 -8.41
C GLY A 127 13.29 -6.47 -9.92
N LEU A 128 13.97 -7.34 -10.66
CA LEU A 128 14.31 -7.18 -12.09
C LEU A 128 13.13 -6.76 -13.00
N ASN A 129 11.91 -7.10 -12.66
CA ASN A 129 10.71 -6.82 -13.44
C ASN A 129 9.60 -6.12 -12.64
N GLY A 130 9.92 -5.53 -11.50
CA GLY A 130 8.96 -4.83 -10.64
C GLY A 130 7.94 -5.74 -9.93
N ARG A 131 8.11 -7.07 -9.97
CA ARG A 131 7.06 -8.01 -9.54
C ARG A 131 7.37 -8.83 -8.30
N LYS A 132 8.58 -8.74 -7.78
CA LYS A 132 9.04 -9.56 -6.63
C LYS A 132 8.08 -9.50 -5.44
N VAL A 133 7.59 -8.32 -5.11
CA VAL A 133 6.68 -8.09 -3.98
C VAL A 133 5.23 -8.26 -4.41
N ILE A 134 4.84 -7.78 -5.59
CA ILE A 134 3.49 -7.89 -6.15
C ILE A 134 3.04 -9.35 -6.25
N ASP A 135 3.86 -10.22 -6.86
CA ASP A 135 3.51 -11.64 -7.04
C ASP A 135 3.36 -12.34 -5.68
N ARG A 136 4.22 -12.03 -4.71
CA ARG A 136 4.12 -12.57 -3.36
C ARG A 136 2.84 -12.10 -2.65
N PHE A 137 2.53 -10.80 -2.73
CA PHE A 137 1.34 -10.21 -2.15
C PHE A 137 0.06 -10.88 -2.67
N ILE A 138 -0.10 -11.00 -4.00
CA ILE A 138 -1.31 -11.58 -4.60
C ILE A 138 -1.51 -13.03 -4.19
N ASN A 139 -0.43 -13.80 -4.03
CA ASN A 139 -0.51 -15.20 -3.60
C ASN A 139 -0.91 -15.37 -2.13
N GLU A 140 -0.67 -14.37 -1.27
CA GLU A 140 -0.92 -14.45 0.17
C GLU A 140 -2.23 -13.74 0.58
N VAL A 141 -2.63 -12.67 -0.11
CA VAL A 141 -3.67 -11.73 0.31
C VAL A 141 -5.04 -12.35 0.57
N SER A 142 -5.43 -13.38 -0.19
CA SER A 142 -6.73 -14.06 -0.02
C SER A 142 -6.90 -14.65 1.39
N ASN A 143 -5.82 -15.04 2.06
CA ASN A 143 -5.86 -15.61 3.41
C ASN A 143 -6.15 -14.55 4.48
N HIS A 144 -5.86 -13.27 4.18
CA HIS A 144 -5.97 -12.13 5.09
C HIS A 144 -7.14 -11.22 4.78
N LEU A 145 -7.97 -11.58 3.80
CA LEU A 145 -9.13 -10.81 3.41
C LEU A 145 -10.42 -11.54 3.82
N ASN A 146 -11.38 -10.82 4.38
CA ASN A 146 -12.72 -11.31 4.65
C ASN A 146 -13.46 -11.66 3.35
N ASP A 147 -14.53 -12.44 3.43
CA ASP A 147 -15.41 -12.72 2.28
C ASP A 147 -16.01 -11.39 1.79
N LYS A 148 -16.01 -11.18 0.47
CA LYS A 148 -16.40 -9.91 -0.18
C LYS A 148 -15.53 -8.71 0.17
N GLY A 149 -14.35 -8.95 0.75
CA GLY A 149 -13.38 -7.89 0.98
C GLY A 149 -12.74 -7.41 -0.31
N ILE A 150 -12.10 -6.25 -0.24
CA ILE A 150 -11.45 -5.58 -1.37
C ILE A 150 -9.95 -5.38 -1.12
N VAL A 151 -9.17 -5.58 -2.16
CA VAL A 151 -7.78 -5.12 -2.25
C VAL A 151 -7.75 -3.86 -3.12
N GLN A 152 -7.06 -2.83 -2.66
CA GLN A 152 -6.72 -1.65 -3.46
C GLN A 152 -5.20 -1.52 -3.50
N MET A 153 -4.60 -1.66 -4.68
CA MET A 153 -3.15 -1.62 -4.82
C MET A 153 -2.71 -0.73 -5.97
N ILE A 154 -1.57 -0.09 -5.77
CA ILE A 154 -0.89 0.71 -6.79
C ILE A 154 0.23 -0.10 -7.43
N GLN A 155 0.37 0.03 -8.74
CA GLN A 155 1.55 -0.41 -9.47
C GLN A 155 1.78 0.44 -10.71
N SER A 156 2.97 0.33 -11.31
CA SER A 156 3.27 0.87 -12.64
C SER A 156 2.90 -0.12 -13.75
N SER A 157 2.52 0.39 -14.91
CA SER A 157 2.37 -0.40 -16.14
C SER A 157 3.64 -1.16 -16.54
N LEU A 158 4.81 -0.71 -16.08
CA LEU A 158 6.08 -1.41 -16.27
C LEU A 158 6.14 -2.77 -15.55
N SER A 159 5.25 -2.99 -14.57
CA SER A 159 5.15 -4.23 -13.82
C SER A 159 4.10 -5.20 -14.38
N ASP A 160 3.65 -5.00 -15.62
CA ASP A 160 2.72 -5.90 -16.34
C ASP A 160 1.32 -5.98 -15.67
N ASN A 161 0.44 -5.02 -16.02
CA ASN A 161 -0.92 -4.92 -15.50
C ASN A 161 -1.76 -6.16 -15.83
N ASP A 162 -1.65 -6.67 -17.06
CA ASP A 162 -2.44 -7.83 -17.49
C ASP A 162 -2.11 -9.06 -16.66
N ARG A 163 -0.84 -9.28 -16.37
CA ARG A 163 -0.40 -10.36 -15.49
C ARG A 163 -0.94 -10.21 -14.07
N THR A 164 -1.01 -8.99 -13.56
CA THR A 164 -1.58 -8.74 -12.22
C THR A 164 -3.06 -9.07 -12.17
N LEU A 165 -3.85 -8.63 -13.16
CA LEU A 165 -5.27 -8.96 -13.24
C LEU A 165 -5.50 -10.47 -13.38
N ASP A 166 -4.74 -11.15 -14.25
CA ASP A 166 -4.75 -12.61 -14.41
C ASP A 166 -4.41 -13.35 -13.10
N MET A 167 -3.45 -12.85 -12.33
CA MET A 167 -3.08 -13.47 -11.04
C MET A 167 -4.18 -13.30 -9.99
N PHE A 168 -4.83 -12.14 -9.93
CA PHE A 168 -5.99 -11.95 -9.05
C PHE A 168 -7.14 -12.89 -9.42
N ASP A 169 -7.47 -13.02 -10.70
CA ASP A 169 -8.52 -13.94 -11.17
C ASP A 169 -8.24 -15.39 -10.74
N ARG A 170 -7.00 -15.88 -10.94
CA ARG A 170 -6.59 -17.24 -10.51
C ARG A 170 -6.63 -17.45 -9.00
N ASN A 171 -6.57 -16.37 -8.21
CA ASN A 171 -6.64 -16.42 -6.75
C ASN A 171 -8.05 -16.15 -6.20
N GLY A 172 -9.10 -16.15 -7.03
CA GLY A 172 -10.49 -16.01 -6.62
C GLY A 172 -10.94 -14.57 -6.40
N PHE A 173 -10.44 -13.64 -7.23
CA PHE A 173 -10.85 -12.24 -7.24
C PHE A 173 -11.42 -11.86 -8.60
N VAL A 174 -12.28 -10.85 -8.62
CA VAL A 174 -12.57 -10.04 -9.80
C VAL A 174 -11.77 -8.76 -9.67
N ALA A 175 -10.86 -8.50 -10.60
CA ALA A 175 -9.99 -7.35 -10.53
C ALA A 175 -10.12 -6.44 -11.75
N GLU A 176 -9.96 -5.14 -11.53
CA GLU A 176 -10.02 -4.12 -12.56
C GLU A 176 -9.06 -2.97 -12.28
N ILE A 177 -8.66 -2.24 -13.31
CA ILE A 177 -8.01 -0.94 -13.15
C ILE A 177 -9.13 0.09 -12.89
N ALA A 178 -9.18 0.59 -11.65
CA ALA A 178 -10.20 1.53 -11.22
C ALA A 178 -9.87 2.97 -11.64
N GLU A 179 -8.61 3.34 -11.48
CA GLU A 179 -8.10 4.68 -11.82
C GLU A 179 -6.68 4.57 -12.37
N SER A 180 -6.24 5.59 -13.12
CA SER A 180 -4.86 5.65 -13.62
C SER A 180 -4.37 7.08 -13.82
N GLU A 181 -3.06 7.26 -13.71
CA GLU A 181 -2.37 8.49 -14.01
C GLU A 181 -1.22 8.25 -14.99
N LYS A 182 -1.20 9.03 -16.10
CA LYS A 182 -0.22 8.86 -17.18
C LYS A 182 0.97 9.78 -17.01
N PHE A 183 2.15 9.18 -17.02
CA PHE A 183 3.43 9.85 -17.07
C PHE A 183 4.10 9.62 -18.43
N PHE A 184 5.25 10.27 -18.67
CA PHE A 184 5.86 10.25 -20.00
C PHE A 184 6.29 8.83 -20.47
N PHE A 185 6.72 7.97 -19.54
CA PHE A 185 7.22 6.61 -19.84
C PHE A 185 6.40 5.48 -19.21
N GLU A 186 5.45 5.80 -18.35
CA GLU A 186 4.68 4.81 -17.61
C GLU A 186 3.26 5.32 -17.30
N GLU A 187 2.41 4.42 -16.88
CA GLU A 187 1.10 4.70 -16.31
C GLU A 187 1.05 4.08 -14.91
N ILE A 188 0.78 4.89 -13.91
CA ILE A 188 0.51 4.40 -12.55
C ILE A 188 -0.96 4.06 -12.46
N VAL A 189 -1.27 2.87 -11.99
CA VAL A 189 -2.65 2.37 -11.92
C VAL A 189 -3.05 2.00 -10.51
N LEU A 190 -4.29 2.32 -10.15
CA LEU A 190 -4.98 1.78 -9.01
C LEU A 190 -5.77 0.55 -9.44
N ILE A 191 -5.43 -0.59 -8.88
CA ILE A 191 -6.15 -1.86 -9.11
C ILE A 191 -7.04 -2.14 -7.91
N ASN A 192 -8.35 -2.31 -8.18
CA ASN A 192 -9.31 -2.84 -7.23
C ASN A 192 -9.52 -4.33 -7.53
N ALA A 193 -9.39 -5.17 -6.50
CA ALA A 193 -9.65 -6.61 -6.61
C ALA A 193 -10.63 -7.05 -5.51
N TYR A 194 -11.78 -7.55 -5.94
CA TYR A 194 -12.91 -7.96 -5.09
C TYR A 194 -12.88 -9.46 -4.90
N LYS A 195 -12.82 -9.94 -3.66
CA LYS A 195 -12.84 -11.36 -3.35
C LYS A 195 -14.23 -11.95 -3.63
N ILE A 196 -14.29 -13.04 -4.40
CA ILE A 196 -15.52 -13.76 -4.78
C ILE A 196 -16.00 -14.63 -3.62
#